data_cadefbbdd7bd779beef0fc6eb42971a7
#
_entry.id   cadefbbdd7bd779beef0fc6eb42971a7
#
_cell.length_a   1.000
_cell.length_b   1.000
_cell.length_c   1.000
_cell.angle_alpha   90.00
_cell.angle_beta   90.00
_cell.angle_gamma   90.00
#
_symmetry.space_group_name_H-M   'P 1'
#
loop_
_entity.id
_entity.type
_entity.pdbx_description
1 polymer ?
#
loop_
_entity_poly.entity_id
_entity_poly.type
_entity_poly.pdbx_seq_one_letter_code
_entity_poly.pdbx_strand_id
1 'polypeptide(L)' 'MISYDRLWKTLIDRHMKKTELRDRIGISNATLAKLGKGEPVNLKIIENICIDLQCGIEDVVEIKA' A
#
# COMPACT_ATOMS: atom_id res chain seq x y z
N MET A 1 0.75 2.95 -15.99
CA MET A 1 1.63 2.25 -15.04
C MET A 1 1.15 2.53 -13.61
N ILE A 2 1.04 1.48 -12.81
CA ILE A 2 0.61 1.60 -11.42
C ILE A 2 1.81 1.98 -10.54
N SER A 3 1.59 2.90 -9.61
CA SER A 3 2.61 3.31 -8.65
C SER A 3 2.03 3.34 -7.25
N TYR A 4 2.79 2.83 -6.28
CA TYR A 4 2.44 2.89 -4.86
C TYR A 4 3.38 3.84 -4.10
N ASP A 5 4.04 4.75 -4.80
CA ASP A 5 4.96 5.71 -4.17
C ASP A 5 4.25 6.52 -3.08
N ARG A 6 2.99 6.85 -3.31
CA ARG A 6 2.19 7.60 -2.33
C ARG A 6 1.98 6.81 -1.05
N LEU A 7 1.79 5.47 -1.18
CA LEU A 7 1.67 4.60 -0.02
C LEU A 7 2.95 4.64 0.82
N TRP A 8 4.12 4.51 0.17
CA TRP A 8 5.40 4.52 0.88
C TRP A 8 5.62 5.85 1.58
N LYS A 9 5.28 6.95 0.94
CA LYS A 9 5.36 8.28 1.54
C LYS A 9 4.44 8.40 2.75
N THR A 10 3.22 7.88 2.65
CA THR A 10 2.27 7.88 3.76
C THR A 10 2.82 7.08 4.94
N LEU A 11 3.44 5.92 4.68
CA LEU A 11 4.05 5.13 5.75
C LEU A 11 5.20 5.88 6.42
N ILE A 12 6.05 6.54 5.64
CA ILE A 12 7.16 7.35 6.18
C ILE A 12 6.61 8.45 7.09
N ASP A 13 5.57 9.15 6.64
CA ASP A 13 4.94 10.22 7.41
C ASP A 13 4.38 9.72 8.73
N ARG A 14 3.99 8.45 8.80
CA ARG A 14 3.42 7.83 10.00
C ARG A 14 4.44 7.01 10.79
N HIS A 15 5.70 7.06 10.41
CA HIS A 15 6.78 6.29 11.05
C HIS A 15 6.48 4.79 11.09
N MET A 16 5.87 4.27 10.03
CA MET A 16 5.46 2.88 9.92
C MET A 16 6.34 2.14 8.91
N LYS A 17 6.80 0.93 9.28
CA LYS A 17 7.57 0.08 8.38
C LYS A 17 6.63 -0.70 7.46
N LYS A 18 7.12 -1.08 6.27
CA LYS A 18 6.36 -1.91 5.33
C LYS A 18 5.93 -3.24 5.94
N THR A 19 6.82 -3.86 6.73
CA THR A 19 6.51 -5.13 7.40
C THR A 19 5.43 -4.96 8.47
N GLU A 20 5.39 -3.81 9.10
CA GLU A 20 4.35 -3.49 10.07
C GLU A 20 2.99 -3.39 9.37
N LEU A 21 2.92 -2.71 8.23
CA LEU A 21 1.70 -2.64 7.44
C LEU A 21 1.26 -4.05 7.00
N ARG A 22 2.21 -4.88 6.52
CA ARG A 22 1.93 -6.27 6.12
C ARG A 22 1.22 -7.01 7.24
N ASP A 23 1.75 -6.92 8.45
CA ASP A 23 1.21 -7.66 9.60
C ASP A 23 -0.16 -7.12 10.03
N ARG A 24 -0.35 -5.78 9.94
CA ARG A 24 -1.60 -5.14 10.34
C ARG A 24 -2.76 -5.53 9.42
N ILE A 25 -2.52 -5.61 8.12
CA ILE A 25 -3.59 -5.94 7.16
C ILE A 25 -3.61 -7.42 6.75
N GLY A 26 -2.65 -8.20 7.24
CA GLY A 26 -2.66 -9.65 7.05
C GLY A 26 -2.35 -10.10 5.63
N ILE A 27 -1.47 -9.40 4.91
CA ILE A 27 -1.04 -9.81 3.57
C ILE A 27 0.24 -10.65 3.64
N SER A 28 0.50 -11.42 2.59
CA SER A 28 1.70 -12.23 2.47
C SER A 28 2.91 -11.39 2.06
N ASN A 29 4.11 -11.96 2.24
CA ASN A 29 5.33 -11.35 1.72
C ASN A 29 5.28 -11.21 0.19
N ALA A 30 4.65 -12.17 -0.50
CA ALA A 30 4.50 -12.11 -1.95
C ALA A 30 3.67 -10.88 -2.36
N THR A 31 2.59 -10.60 -1.65
CA THR A 31 1.75 -9.43 -1.91
C THR A 31 2.49 -8.14 -1.60
N LEU A 32 3.23 -8.12 -0.49
CA LEU A 32 4.04 -6.95 -0.15
C LEU A 32 5.09 -6.69 -1.24
N ALA A 33 5.70 -7.74 -1.77
CA ALA A 33 6.67 -7.62 -2.87
C ALA A 33 6.03 -7.05 -4.14
N LYS A 34 4.78 -7.43 -4.46
CA LYS A 34 4.04 -6.85 -5.58
C LYS A 34 3.85 -5.35 -5.40
N LEU A 35 3.47 -4.92 -4.21
CA LEU A 35 3.36 -3.50 -3.91
C LEU A 35 4.70 -2.78 -4.11
N GLY A 36 5.80 -3.40 -3.70
CA GLY A 36 7.13 -2.84 -3.87
C GLY A 36 7.57 -2.72 -5.33
N LYS A 37 7.02 -3.55 -6.21
CA LYS A 37 7.35 -3.56 -7.64
C LYS A 37 6.37 -2.76 -8.49
N GLY A 38 5.34 -2.18 -7.90
CA GLY A 38 4.30 -1.48 -8.66
C GLY A 38 3.41 -2.40 -9.46
N GLU A 39 3.23 -3.64 -9.02
CA GLU A 39 2.38 -4.61 -9.69
C GLU A 39 0.94 -4.52 -9.19
N PRO A 40 -0.05 -4.90 -10.03
CA PRO A 40 -1.44 -4.86 -9.60
C PRO A 40 -1.72 -5.81 -8.43
N VAL A 41 -2.54 -5.35 -7.50
CA VAL A 41 -3.11 -6.17 -6.43
C VAL A 41 -4.62 -5.97 -6.46
N ASN A 42 -5.38 -6.86 -5.81
CA ASN A 42 -6.83 -6.69 -5.85
C ASN A 42 -7.28 -5.50 -4.99
N LEU A 43 -8.45 -4.95 -5.33
CA LEU A 43 -8.97 -3.77 -4.65
C LEU A 43 -9.28 -4.01 -3.17
N LYS A 44 -9.53 -5.27 -2.77
CA LYS A 44 -9.76 -5.57 -1.36
C LYS A 44 -8.54 -5.25 -0.51
N ILE A 45 -7.35 -5.52 -1.03
CA ILE A 45 -6.10 -5.18 -0.36
C ILE A 45 -5.96 -3.66 -0.24
N ILE A 46 -6.27 -2.94 -1.32
CA ILE A 46 -6.24 -1.47 -1.32
C ILE A 46 -7.24 -0.93 -0.30
N GLU A 47 -8.44 -1.49 -0.26
CA GLU A 47 -9.46 -1.10 0.72
C GLU A 47 -8.95 -1.28 2.14
N ASN A 48 -8.35 -2.44 2.43
CA ASN A 48 -7.83 -2.72 3.78
C ASN A 48 -6.73 -1.74 4.18
N ILE A 49 -5.86 -1.37 3.24
CA ILE A 49 -4.82 -0.37 3.49
C ILE A 49 -5.46 0.98 3.83
N CYS A 50 -6.42 1.41 3.03
CA CYS A 50 -7.09 2.70 3.24
C CYS A 50 -7.80 2.74 4.59
N ILE A 51 -8.48 1.66 4.95
CA ILE A 51 -9.19 1.58 6.24
C ILE A 51 -8.19 1.62 7.40
N ASP A 52 -7.11 0.83 7.32
CA ASP A 52 -6.13 0.77 8.40
C ASP A 52 -5.41 2.09 8.59
N LEU A 53 -5.06 2.76 7.51
CA LEU A 53 -4.34 4.04 7.57
C LEU A 53 -5.28 5.24 7.64
N GLN A 54 -6.59 5.02 7.57
CA GLN A 54 -7.60 6.08 7.58
C GLN A 54 -7.31 7.15 6.54
N CYS A 55 -7.10 6.72 5.30
CA CYS A 55 -6.79 7.61 4.19
C CYS A 55 -7.61 7.23 2.95
N GLY A 56 -7.57 8.08 1.94
CA GLY A 56 -8.23 7.81 0.68
C GLY A 56 -7.34 6.99 -0.25
N ILE A 57 -7.95 6.45 -1.31
CA ILE A 57 -7.22 5.64 -2.30
C ILE A 57 -6.10 6.44 -2.97
N GLU A 58 -6.29 7.75 -3.12
CA GLU A 58 -5.30 8.65 -3.72
C GLU A 58 -4.02 8.76 -2.90
N ASP A 59 -4.06 8.40 -1.62
CA ASP A 59 -2.88 8.38 -0.76
C ASP A 59 -2.14 7.04 -0.81
N VAL A 60 -2.65 6.08 -1.57
CA VAL A 60 -2.11 4.73 -1.66
C VAL A 60 -1.60 4.42 -3.06
N VAL A 61 -2.40 4.70 -4.08
CA VAL A 61 -2.10 4.29 -5.44
C VAL A 61 -2.34 5.45 -6.41
N GLU A 62 -1.52 5.51 -7.47
CA GLU A 62 -1.75 6.42 -8.58
C GLU A 62 -1.41 5.73 -9.89
N ILE A 63 -1.94 6.26 -10.97
CA ILE A 63 -1.66 5.80 -12.32
C ILE A 63 -0.74 6.83 -12.97
N LYS A 64 0.42 6.39 -13.40
CA LYS A 64 1.38 7.25 -14.11
C LYS A 64 1.30 6.97 -15.61
N ALA A 65 1.35 8.03 -16.39
CA ALA A 65 1.34 7.90 -17.84
C ALA A 65 2.67 7.34 -18.36
#